data_a796fbb701f9c128f0f398fe1d73d9b8
#
_entry.id   a796fbb701f9c128f0f398fe1d73d9b8
#
_cell.length_a   1.000
_cell.length_b   1.000
_cell.length_c   1.000
_cell.angle_alpha   90.00
_cell.angle_beta   90.00
_cell.angle_gamma   90.00
#
_symmetry.space_group_name_H-M   'P 1'
#
loop_
_entity.id
_entity.type
_entity.pdbx_description
1 polymer ?
#
loop_
_entity_poly.entity_id
_entity_poly.type
_entity_poly.pdbx_seq_one_letter_code
_entity_poly.pdbx_strand_id
1 'polypeptide(L)'
;EDNATIPVKAFFGDFLKRPVRRKDYPPALLDKRVNLDQLLAINNAMKYPLAYIQGPPGTGKTNTIINTIVTAFFNNTTVLFASYNNVPIDNVFEKLTHLEYHGQTIPFPVLRLGNIDKVKAAISYINRLRNQVQTVKIFTSTLDKRKDDRVDRAKRLSARLKEYEEILDLKERKETLSHLMEYQEHIKNAMNLLPFQMDLQGYQMQRLDQRIHQIGEISDSDALQLLDRNEEEFYQYLFYTSARYIKTLEEPKYQELREILDSGENPETQARAFNKYMQKSENVKKLQRVFPIIITTCISAHKIGEPEPLFDMTIMDEASQCNVAISLVPIIRGEKLMLVGDPQQLNPVILLGELINRKLRRRYHVAEEYDYRKNSIYKTYLACDAVSDEVLLRSHYRCNREIIGFNNKKYYNSKLQICSKSKEPEPLVYVDVKSDRAEIKNTSPAEADEVIAYAKQNTDKSIAVITPFVNQRALIEQAIKENHLENLVCGTVHAFQGDEKDVVLFSTALS
;
A
#
# COMPACT_ATOMS: atom_id res chain seq x y z
N GLU A 1 18.78 23.05 3.94
CA GLU A 1 17.62 23.28 3.03
C GLU A 1 17.94 22.89 1.58
N ASP A 2 19.14 23.22 1.06
CA ASP A 2 19.48 22.96 -0.35
C ASP A 2 19.63 21.46 -0.72
N ASN A 3 19.84 20.59 0.27
CA ASN A 3 20.01 19.15 0.08
C ASN A 3 18.75 18.31 0.41
N ALA A 4 17.63 18.95 0.71
CA ALA A 4 16.39 18.23 1.00
C ALA A 4 15.80 17.60 -0.28
N THR A 5 15.41 16.33 -0.19
CA THR A 5 14.72 15.64 -1.29
C THR A 5 13.35 16.26 -1.57
N ILE A 6 12.80 16.00 -2.77
CA ILE A 6 11.46 16.50 -3.11
C ILE A 6 10.38 16.00 -2.12
N PRO A 7 10.38 14.72 -1.67
CA PRO A 7 9.47 14.29 -0.61
C PRO A 7 9.54 15.13 0.66
N VAL A 8 10.74 15.49 1.11
CA VAL A 8 10.91 16.34 2.30
C VAL A 8 10.42 17.77 2.02
N LYS A 9 10.72 18.35 0.85
CA LYS A 9 10.22 19.67 0.46
C LYS A 9 8.70 19.70 0.40
N ALA A 10 8.08 18.68 -0.18
CA ALA A 10 6.62 18.58 -0.24
C ALA A 10 5.97 18.47 1.14
N PHE A 11 6.60 17.76 2.08
CA PHE A 11 6.12 17.70 3.45
C PHE A 11 6.04 19.09 4.11
N PHE A 12 6.95 19.99 3.79
CA PHE A 12 6.95 21.38 4.30
C PHE A 12 6.21 22.38 3.40
N GLY A 13 5.51 21.92 2.36
CA GLY A 13 4.79 22.79 1.43
C GLY A 13 5.68 23.53 0.43
N ASP A 14 6.96 23.16 0.33
CA ASP A 14 7.94 23.83 -0.54
C ASP A 14 8.03 23.20 -1.94
N PHE A 15 7.15 22.25 -2.26
CA PHE A 15 7.05 21.65 -3.58
C PHE A 15 6.03 22.41 -4.44
N LEU A 16 6.49 23.38 -5.22
CA LEU A 16 5.64 24.32 -5.94
C LEU A 16 5.38 23.96 -7.41
N LYS A 17 6.14 23.02 -7.97
CA LYS A 17 6.03 22.66 -9.39
C LYS A 17 6.45 21.22 -9.64
N ARG A 18 5.56 20.47 -10.28
CA ARG A 18 5.85 19.11 -10.74
C ARG A 18 7.01 19.13 -11.76
N PRO A 19 8.06 18.33 -11.58
CA PRO A 19 9.16 18.30 -12.52
C PRO A 19 8.65 17.81 -13.89
N VAL A 20 9.12 18.45 -14.94
CA VAL A 20 8.83 17.97 -16.30
C VAL A 20 9.40 16.57 -16.42
N ARG A 21 8.58 15.63 -16.85
CA ARG A 21 8.92 14.24 -17.00
C ARG A 21 10.21 14.01 -17.81
N ARG A 22 10.99 13.09 -17.40
CA ARG A 22 12.32 12.79 -17.98
C ARG A 22 12.36 11.43 -18.65
N LYS A 23 12.01 10.38 -17.91
CA LYS A 23 12.22 9.01 -18.35
C LYS A 23 10.91 8.21 -18.17
N ASP A 24 10.60 7.38 -19.14
CA ASP A 24 9.56 6.38 -19.04
C ASP A 24 10.19 5.05 -18.67
N TYR A 25 9.53 4.34 -17.74
CA TYR A 25 9.99 3.08 -17.22
C TYR A 25 9.10 1.96 -17.73
N PRO A 26 9.66 0.91 -18.35
CA PRO A 26 8.87 -0.25 -18.74
C PRO A 26 8.34 -0.95 -17.48
N PRO A 27 7.03 -1.09 -17.31
CA PRO A 27 6.46 -1.83 -16.20
C PRO A 27 6.73 -3.32 -16.35
N ALA A 28 6.99 -3.97 -15.23
CA ALA A 28 7.17 -5.40 -15.11
C ALA A 28 6.17 -5.93 -14.08
N LEU A 29 5.29 -6.81 -14.47
CA LEU A 29 4.16 -7.25 -13.67
C LEU A 29 4.24 -8.75 -13.40
N LEU A 30 4.04 -9.14 -12.14
CA LEU A 30 3.88 -10.53 -11.73
C LEU A 30 2.50 -11.07 -12.06
N ASP A 31 1.48 -10.23 -11.89
CA ASP A 31 0.09 -10.58 -12.18
C ASP A 31 -0.42 -9.77 -13.36
N LYS A 32 -0.96 -10.46 -14.36
CA LYS A 32 -1.58 -9.85 -15.55
C LYS A 32 -2.97 -9.28 -15.28
N ARG A 33 -3.57 -9.58 -14.14
CA ARG A 33 -4.88 -9.07 -13.72
C ARG A 33 -4.72 -7.69 -13.10
N VAL A 34 -4.14 -6.77 -13.84
CA VAL A 34 -3.93 -5.37 -13.45
C VAL A 34 -4.88 -4.51 -14.28
N ASN A 35 -5.55 -3.56 -13.63
CA ASN A 35 -6.42 -2.59 -14.29
C ASN A 35 -5.69 -1.26 -14.54
N LEU A 36 -6.35 -0.33 -15.26
CA LEU A 36 -5.79 0.97 -15.60
C LEU A 36 -5.40 1.80 -14.39
N ASP A 37 -6.19 1.79 -13.30
CA ASP A 37 -5.89 2.55 -12.10
C ASP A 37 -4.58 2.04 -11.45
N GLN A 38 -4.41 0.73 -11.40
CA GLN A 38 -3.18 0.12 -10.86
C GLN A 38 -1.97 0.38 -11.77
N LEU A 39 -2.15 0.32 -13.09
CA LEU A 39 -1.09 0.66 -14.05
C LEU A 39 -0.69 2.14 -13.94
N LEU A 40 -1.66 3.03 -13.79
CA LEU A 40 -1.42 4.46 -13.59
C LEU A 40 -0.65 4.70 -12.28
N ALA A 41 -1.03 4.03 -11.20
CA ALA A 41 -0.35 4.10 -9.90
C ALA A 41 1.13 3.66 -10.01
N ILE A 42 1.40 2.52 -10.66
CA ILE A 42 2.76 2.01 -10.88
C ILE A 42 3.57 2.98 -11.74
N ASN A 43 2.99 3.46 -12.84
CA ASN A 43 3.65 4.41 -13.74
C ASN A 43 3.98 5.72 -13.03
N ASN A 44 3.05 6.27 -12.25
CA ASN A 44 3.24 7.52 -11.52
C ASN A 44 4.32 7.37 -10.43
N ALA A 45 4.34 6.25 -9.70
CA ALA A 45 5.37 5.96 -8.70
C ALA A 45 6.79 5.91 -9.33
N MET A 46 6.92 5.31 -10.51
CA MET A 46 8.21 5.25 -11.21
C MET A 46 8.62 6.60 -11.81
N LYS A 47 7.66 7.36 -12.30
CA LYS A 47 7.89 8.56 -13.13
C LYS A 47 8.08 9.83 -12.31
N TYR A 48 7.31 9.99 -11.24
CA TYR A 48 7.26 11.21 -10.44
C TYR A 48 7.96 11.06 -9.08
N PRO A 49 8.40 12.16 -8.47
CA PRO A 49 9.02 12.11 -7.14
C PRO A 49 8.04 11.77 -6.02
N LEU A 50 6.75 12.05 -6.23
CA LEU A 50 5.66 11.78 -5.30
C LEU A 50 4.51 11.09 -6.04
N ALA A 51 3.96 10.06 -5.43
CA ALA A 51 2.78 9.35 -5.91
C ALA A 51 1.88 9.00 -4.72
N TYR A 52 0.62 9.44 -4.76
CA TYR A 52 -0.39 9.16 -3.75
C TYR A 52 -1.40 8.18 -4.31
N ILE A 53 -1.60 7.07 -3.61
CA ILE A 53 -2.49 6.00 -4.06
C ILE A 53 -3.55 5.79 -2.98
N GLN A 54 -4.75 6.24 -3.28
CA GLN A 54 -5.90 5.89 -2.46
C GLN A 54 -6.39 4.50 -2.84
N GLY A 55 -6.26 3.57 -1.91
CA GLY A 55 -6.67 2.19 -2.09
C GLY A 55 -7.76 1.78 -1.11
N PRO A 56 -9.04 1.90 -1.47
CA PRO A 56 -10.13 1.34 -0.68
C PRO A 56 -9.97 -0.16 -0.40
N PRO A 57 -10.68 -0.73 0.58
CA PRO A 57 -10.62 -2.15 0.86
C PRO A 57 -10.93 -2.97 -0.38
N GLY A 58 -10.17 -4.05 -0.62
CA GLY A 58 -10.42 -4.98 -1.72
C GLY A 58 -10.11 -4.47 -3.13
N THR A 59 -9.37 -3.37 -3.28
CA THR A 59 -9.01 -2.79 -4.59
C THR A 59 -7.62 -3.20 -5.10
N GLY A 60 -6.93 -4.11 -4.41
CA GLY A 60 -5.65 -4.64 -4.85
C GLY A 60 -4.43 -3.78 -4.51
N LYS A 61 -4.46 -3.03 -3.39
CA LYS A 61 -3.29 -2.26 -2.89
C LYS A 61 -2.00 -3.06 -2.88
N THR A 62 -2.03 -4.22 -2.22
CA THR A 62 -0.85 -5.09 -2.08
C THR A 62 -0.32 -5.55 -3.44
N ASN A 63 -1.21 -5.87 -4.38
CA ASN A 63 -0.81 -6.25 -5.74
C ASN A 63 -0.15 -5.07 -6.48
N THR A 64 -0.69 -3.88 -6.33
CA THR A 64 -0.10 -2.65 -6.88
C THR A 64 1.30 -2.39 -6.31
N ILE A 65 1.48 -2.53 -4.99
CA ILE A 65 2.77 -2.37 -4.32
C ILE A 65 3.79 -3.38 -4.83
N ILE A 66 3.43 -4.67 -4.88
CA ILE A 66 4.32 -5.74 -5.34
C ILE A 66 4.74 -5.52 -6.79
N ASN A 67 3.80 -5.19 -7.67
CA ASN A 67 4.11 -4.88 -9.06
C ASN A 67 4.97 -3.61 -9.20
N THR A 68 4.82 -2.62 -8.31
CA THR A 68 5.71 -1.45 -8.26
C THR A 68 7.12 -1.86 -7.85
N ILE A 69 7.28 -2.69 -6.81
CA ILE A 69 8.58 -3.20 -6.35
C ILE A 69 9.28 -3.99 -7.46
N VAL A 70 8.56 -4.88 -8.13
CA VAL A 70 9.09 -5.71 -9.23
C VAL A 70 9.46 -4.84 -10.44
N THR A 71 8.64 -3.85 -10.76
CA THR A 71 8.94 -2.84 -11.80
C THR A 71 10.19 -2.04 -11.44
N ALA A 72 10.35 -1.63 -10.18
CA ALA A 72 11.53 -0.95 -9.69
C ALA A 72 12.79 -1.83 -9.83
N PHE A 73 12.70 -3.07 -9.38
CA PHE A 73 13.77 -4.07 -9.54
C PHE A 73 14.18 -4.26 -11.01
N PHE A 74 13.21 -4.42 -11.89
CA PHE A 74 13.41 -4.56 -13.32
C PHE A 74 14.13 -3.33 -13.94
N ASN A 75 13.90 -2.16 -13.38
CA ASN A 75 14.51 -0.90 -13.80
C ASN A 75 15.76 -0.50 -13.00
N ASN A 76 16.36 -1.41 -12.23
CA ASN A 76 17.51 -1.19 -11.36
C ASN A 76 17.30 -0.03 -10.36
N THR A 77 16.12 0.09 -9.82
CA THR A 77 15.73 1.08 -8.82
C THR A 77 15.73 0.43 -7.44
N THR A 78 16.42 1.03 -6.48
CA THR A 78 16.45 0.56 -5.10
C THR A 78 15.21 1.01 -4.35
N VAL A 79 14.63 0.12 -3.51
CA VAL A 79 13.38 0.39 -2.81
C VAL A 79 13.52 0.12 -1.31
N LEU A 80 13.08 1.09 -0.52
CA LEU A 80 12.73 0.90 0.89
C LEU A 80 11.23 0.78 1.02
N PHE A 81 10.73 -0.41 1.36
CA PHE A 81 9.31 -0.60 1.66
C PHE A 81 9.08 -0.55 3.16
N ALA A 82 8.16 0.29 3.61
CA ALA A 82 7.88 0.50 5.02
C ALA A 82 6.36 0.52 5.32
N SER A 83 5.99 0.07 6.51
CA SER A 83 4.65 0.23 7.06
C SER A 83 4.72 0.39 8.57
N TYR A 84 3.67 0.89 9.19
CA TYR A 84 3.60 0.99 10.64
C TYR A 84 3.52 -0.39 11.30
N ASN A 85 2.71 -1.30 10.75
CA ASN A 85 2.46 -2.64 11.25
C ASN A 85 3.30 -3.70 10.51
N ASN A 86 3.53 -4.85 11.18
CA ASN A 86 4.27 -5.97 10.58
C ASN A 86 3.47 -6.71 9.51
N VAL A 87 2.14 -6.82 9.63
CA VAL A 87 1.30 -7.65 8.74
C VAL A 87 1.45 -7.26 7.26
N PRO A 88 1.31 -5.99 6.85
CA PRO A 88 1.52 -5.60 5.45
C PRO A 88 2.93 -5.92 4.94
N ILE A 89 3.92 -5.75 5.83
CA ILE A 89 5.33 -5.97 5.52
C ILE A 89 5.61 -7.45 5.30
N ASP A 90 5.15 -8.30 6.22
CA ASP A 90 5.37 -9.74 6.14
C ASP A 90 4.62 -10.34 4.94
N ASN A 91 3.41 -9.85 4.61
CA ASN A 91 2.65 -10.25 3.41
C ASN A 91 3.39 -9.93 2.11
N VAL A 92 3.98 -8.73 1.98
CA VAL A 92 4.76 -8.36 0.79
C VAL A 92 6.03 -9.20 0.70
N PHE A 93 6.74 -9.39 1.81
CA PHE A 93 7.94 -10.21 1.87
C PHE A 93 7.65 -11.66 1.46
N GLU A 94 6.61 -12.27 2.02
CA GLU A 94 6.20 -13.63 1.72
C GLU A 94 5.89 -13.81 0.24
N LYS A 95 5.08 -12.92 -0.35
CA LYS A 95 4.75 -13.00 -1.77
C LYS A 95 5.97 -12.88 -2.69
N LEU A 96 6.96 -12.04 -2.34
CA LEU A 96 8.18 -11.88 -3.14
C LEU A 96 9.14 -13.06 -2.98
N THR A 97 9.14 -13.75 -1.83
CA THR A 97 10.05 -14.87 -1.56
C THR A 97 9.50 -16.24 -1.97
N HIS A 98 8.20 -16.33 -2.31
CA HIS A 98 7.56 -17.55 -2.79
C HIS A 98 7.32 -17.55 -4.32
N LEU A 99 7.99 -16.67 -5.04
CA LEU A 99 7.98 -16.72 -6.50
C LEU A 99 8.70 -17.96 -7.01
N GLU A 100 8.14 -18.62 -8.01
CA GLU A 100 8.69 -19.87 -8.56
C GLU A 100 8.90 -19.77 -10.08
N TYR A 101 9.92 -20.45 -10.55
CA TYR A 101 10.22 -20.67 -11.95
C TYR A 101 10.59 -22.15 -12.16
N HIS A 102 9.81 -22.87 -12.97
CA HIS A 102 9.97 -24.31 -13.22
C HIS A 102 10.09 -25.16 -11.93
N GLY A 103 9.25 -24.87 -10.95
CA GLY A 103 9.25 -25.59 -9.67
C GLY A 103 10.41 -25.25 -8.73
N GLN A 104 11.23 -24.25 -9.09
CA GLN A 104 12.30 -23.76 -8.24
C GLN A 104 11.95 -22.36 -7.71
N THR A 105 12.13 -22.14 -6.42
CA THR A 105 11.95 -20.83 -5.82
C THR A 105 12.93 -19.82 -6.40
N ILE A 106 12.42 -18.67 -6.84
CA ILE A 106 13.25 -17.56 -7.33
C ILE A 106 14.00 -16.95 -6.14
N PRO A 107 15.35 -16.85 -6.19
CA PRO A 107 16.13 -16.23 -5.12
C PRO A 107 16.01 -14.71 -5.14
N PHE A 108 14.77 -14.19 -5.01
CA PHE A 108 14.49 -12.76 -5.16
C PHE A 108 15.24 -11.94 -4.12
N PRO A 109 16.02 -10.91 -4.52
CA PRO A 109 16.96 -10.21 -3.65
C PRO A 109 16.25 -9.14 -2.80
N VAL A 110 15.47 -9.58 -1.83
CA VAL A 110 14.75 -8.78 -0.85
C VAL A 110 15.17 -9.13 0.56
N LEU A 111 15.31 -8.13 1.45
CA LEU A 111 15.61 -8.36 2.85
C LEU A 111 14.52 -7.77 3.76
N ARG A 112 14.08 -8.58 4.73
CA ARG A 112 13.18 -8.16 5.80
C ARG A 112 13.97 -7.83 7.06
N LEU A 113 14.12 -6.55 7.36
CA LEU A 113 14.82 -6.05 8.55
C LEU A 113 13.82 -5.54 9.61
N GLY A 114 14.25 -5.41 10.85
CA GLY A 114 13.38 -4.97 11.94
C GLY A 114 13.99 -5.11 13.32
N ASN A 115 13.28 -5.79 14.24
CA ASN A 115 13.81 -6.17 15.55
C ASN A 115 14.91 -7.22 15.40
N ILE A 116 15.50 -7.60 16.53
CA ILE A 116 16.64 -8.54 16.55
C ILE A 116 16.28 -9.91 15.93
N ASP A 117 15.05 -10.38 16.14
CA ASP A 117 14.61 -11.68 15.62
C ASP A 117 14.40 -11.64 14.09
N LYS A 118 13.90 -10.53 13.55
CA LYS A 118 13.81 -10.33 12.10
C LYS A 118 15.20 -10.23 11.46
N VAL A 119 16.19 -9.68 12.15
CA VAL A 119 17.59 -9.65 11.67
C VAL A 119 18.20 -11.04 11.68
N LYS A 120 17.99 -11.86 12.74
CA LYS A 120 18.41 -13.27 12.77
C LYS A 120 17.81 -14.05 11.57
N ALA A 121 16.52 -13.87 11.33
CA ALA A 121 15.84 -14.48 10.19
C ALA A 121 16.42 -14.01 8.85
N ALA A 122 16.76 -12.71 8.73
CA ALA A 122 17.38 -12.16 7.53
C ALA A 122 18.76 -12.78 7.25
N ILE A 123 19.59 -12.95 8.28
CA ILE A 123 20.90 -13.60 8.14
C ILE A 123 20.74 -15.05 7.67
N SER A 124 19.84 -15.81 8.30
CA SER A 124 19.52 -17.18 7.87
C SER A 124 19.00 -17.23 6.42
N TYR A 125 18.20 -16.26 6.03
CA TYR A 125 17.68 -16.13 4.67
C TYR A 125 18.80 -15.84 3.66
N ILE A 126 19.73 -14.92 3.97
CA ILE A 126 20.89 -14.61 3.12
C ILE A 126 21.72 -15.88 2.89
N ASN A 127 22.03 -16.64 3.95
CA ASN A 127 22.81 -17.86 3.85
C ASN A 127 22.10 -18.96 3.03
N ARG A 128 20.76 -19.05 3.17
CA ARG A 128 19.96 -19.95 2.34
C ARG A 128 20.05 -19.57 0.85
N LEU A 129 19.93 -18.28 0.54
CA LEU A 129 20.03 -17.79 -0.84
C LEU A 129 21.44 -18.02 -1.42
N ARG A 130 22.51 -17.78 -0.65
CA ARG A 130 23.90 -18.08 -1.07
C ARG A 130 24.05 -19.54 -1.48
N ASN A 131 23.57 -20.47 -0.65
CA ASN A 131 23.62 -21.90 -0.95
C ASN A 131 22.79 -22.25 -2.19
N GLN A 132 21.60 -21.70 -2.33
CA GLN A 132 20.70 -21.93 -3.46
C GLN A 132 21.34 -21.54 -4.80
N VAL A 133 22.06 -20.41 -4.85
CA VAL A 133 22.61 -19.90 -6.11
C VAL A 133 23.97 -20.47 -6.49
N GLN A 134 24.63 -21.24 -5.60
CA GLN A 134 25.98 -21.80 -5.88
C GLN A 134 26.05 -22.56 -7.20
N THR A 135 25.08 -23.41 -7.46
CA THR A 135 25.02 -24.29 -8.65
C THR A 135 24.37 -23.63 -9.86
N VAL A 136 23.73 -22.47 -9.69
CA VAL A 136 23.03 -21.79 -10.78
C VAL A 136 24.03 -21.20 -11.77
N LYS A 137 24.00 -21.66 -13.02
CA LYS A 137 24.74 -21.01 -14.11
C LYS A 137 24.00 -19.75 -14.55
N ILE A 138 24.70 -18.63 -14.57
CA ILE A 138 24.12 -17.34 -14.97
C ILE A 138 24.08 -17.25 -16.49
N PHE A 139 22.88 -17.03 -17.03
CA PHE A 139 22.66 -16.75 -18.44
C PHE A 139 22.13 -15.32 -18.62
N THR A 140 22.53 -14.68 -19.70
CA THR A 140 21.93 -13.40 -20.12
C THR A 140 20.61 -13.69 -20.78
N SER A 141 19.50 -13.25 -20.20
CA SER A 141 18.16 -13.50 -20.73
C SER A 141 17.92 -12.76 -22.04
N THR A 142 16.99 -13.27 -22.86
CA THR A 142 16.52 -12.58 -24.07
C THR A 142 15.95 -11.21 -23.74
N LEU A 143 15.40 -11.07 -22.54
CA LEU A 143 14.86 -9.80 -22.05
C LEU A 143 15.94 -8.74 -21.82
N ASP A 144 17.17 -9.10 -21.44
CA ASP A 144 18.31 -8.16 -21.35
C ASP A 144 18.70 -7.60 -22.74
N LYS A 145 18.42 -8.37 -23.82
CA LYS A 145 18.80 -8.03 -25.21
C LYS A 145 17.79 -7.11 -25.90
N ARG A 146 16.53 -7.02 -25.43
CA ARG A 146 15.44 -6.27 -26.07
C ARG A 146 15.13 -4.94 -25.40
N LYS A 147 16.14 -4.24 -24.88
CA LYS A 147 15.91 -2.99 -24.13
C LYS A 147 15.20 -1.89 -24.95
N ASP A 148 15.55 -1.75 -26.22
CA ASP A 148 15.07 -0.64 -27.06
C ASP A 148 13.56 -0.76 -27.40
N ASP A 149 13.09 -1.94 -27.75
CA ASP A 149 11.66 -2.20 -28.02
C ASP A 149 10.77 -1.89 -26.82
N ARG A 150 11.29 -2.09 -25.60
CA ARG A 150 10.55 -1.83 -24.36
C ARG A 150 10.45 -0.36 -24.04
N VAL A 151 11.48 0.41 -24.34
CA VAL A 151 11.46 1.86 -24.12
C VAL A 151 10.36 2.50 -24.96
N ASP A 152 10.19 2.08 -26.21
CA ASP A 152 9.13 2.61 -27.08
C ASP A 152 7.72 2.17 -26.63
N ARG A 153 7.57 0.92 -26.19
CA ARG A 153 6.30 0.45 -25.58
C ARG A 153 5.99 1.21 -24.29
N ALA A 154 6.99 1.43 -23.43
CA ALA A 154 6.84 2.21 -22.21
C ALA A 154 6.41 3.65 -22.49
N LYS A 155 6.96 4.29 -23.53
CA LYS A 155 6.54 5.64 -23.96
C LYS A 155 5.08 5.65 -24.41
N ARG A 156 4.66 4.68 -25.24
CA ARG A 156 3.28 4.56 -25.71
C ARG A 156 2.31 4.31 -24.54
N LEU A 157 2.66 3.42 -23.60
CA LEU A 157 1.87 3.16 -22.43
C LEU A 157 1.77 4.41 -21.55
N SER A 158 2.88 5.11 -21.31
CA SER A 158 2.90 6.35 -20.52
C SER A 158 2.04 7.45 -21.16
N ALA A 159 2.02 7.56 -22.49
CA ALA A 159 1.14 8.47 -23.20
C ALA A 159 -0.34 8.10 -23.02
N ARG A 160 -0.67 6.81 -23.17
CA ARG A 160 -2.04 6.31 -22.97
C ARG A 160 -2.55 6.49 -21.53
N LEU A 161 -1.68 6.24 -20.55
CA LEU A 161 -2.02 6.45 -19.13
C LEU A 161 -2.21 7.94 -18.81
N LYS A 162 -1.46 8.82 -19.46
CA LYS A 162 -1.67 10.28 -19.34
C LYS A 162 -3.01 10.72 -19.92
N GLU A 163 -3.41 10.19 -21.08
CA GLU A 163 -4.76 10.42 -21.65
C GLU A 163 -5.85 9.91 -20.70
N TYR A 164 -5.63 8.76 -20.08
CA TYR A 164 -6.54 8.20 -19.09
C TYR A 164 -6.65 9.08 -17.83
N GLU A 165 -5.53 9.57 -17.30
CA GLU A 165 -5.50 10.52 -16.18
C GLU A 165 -6.27 11.81 -16.54
N GLU A 166 -6.09 12.34 -17.76
CA GLU A 166 -6.85 13.50 -18.28
C GLU A 166 -8.36 13.21 -18.32
N ILE A 167 -8.78 12.03 -18.77
CA ILE A 167 -10.20 11.64 -18.77
C ILE A 167 -10.78 11.62 -17.36
N LEU A 168 -10.03 11.10 -16.39
CA LEU A 168 -10.48 11.05 -15.00
C LEU A 168 -10.69 12.45 -14.43
N ASP A 169 -9.74 13.35 -14.64
CA ASP A 169 -9.81 14.74 -14.22
C ASP A 169 -10.99 15.48 -14.89
N LEU A 170 -11.18 15.30 -16.19
CA LEU A 170 -12.31 15.90 -16.93
C LEU A 170 -13.67 15.38 -16.43
N LYS A 171 -13.78 14.08 -16.13
CA LYS A 171 -15.01 13.50 -15.57
C LYS A 171 -15.31 14.06 -14.17
N GLU A 172 -14.30 14.18 -13.32
CA GLU A 172 -14.47 14.76 -11.99
C GLU A 172 -14.87 16.24 -12.02
N ARG A 173 -14.25 17.02 -12.91
CA ARG A 173 -14.66 18.42 -13.14
C ARG A 173 -16.10 18.53 -13.64
N LYS A 174 -16.48 17.65 -14.56
CA LYS A 174 -17.85 17.58 -15.09
C LYS A 174 -18.85 17.26 -13.97
N GLU A 175 -18.57 16.27 -13.15
CA GLU A 175 -19.40 15.89 -12.00
C GLU A 175 -19.55 17.06 -11.01
N THR A 176 -18.44 17.70 -10.65
CA THR A 176 -18.44 18.87 -9.77
C THR A 176 -19.28 20.01 -10.35
N LEU A 177 -19.16 20.30 -11.63
CA LEU A 177 -19.92 21.33 -12.31
C LEU A 177 -21.41 20.98 -12.35
N SER A 178 -21.75 19.71 -12.60
CA SER A 178 -23.13 19.21 -12.58
C SER A 178 -23.79 19.42 -11.22
N HIS A 179 -23.12 19.04 -10.14
CA HIS A 179 -23.61 19.25 -8.78
C HIS A 179 -23.78 20.73 -8.43
N LEU A 180 -22.87 21.59 -8.88
CA LEU A 180 -23.01 23.03 -8.71
C LEU A 180 -24.25 23.57 -9.44
N MET A 181 -24.51 23.11 -10.66
CA MET A 181 -25.68 23.50 -11.44
C MET A 181 -26.99 23.04 -10.78
N GLU A 182 -27.04 21.78 -10.30
CA GLU A 182 -28.18 21.24 -9.55
C GLU A 182 -28.45 22.04 -8.26
N TYR A 183 -27.39 22.34 -7.49
CA TYR A 183 -27.49 23.14 -6.28
C TYR A 183 -28.01 24.56 -6.58
N GLN A 184 -27.55 25.18 -7.64
CA GLN A 184 -28.01 26.51 -8.09
C GLN A 184 -29.47 26.49 -8.53
N GLU A 185 -29.95 25.44 -9.20
CA GLU A 185 -31.37 25.29 -9.55
C GLU A 185 -32.27 25.23 -8.32
N HIS A 186 -31.85 24.54 -7.27
CA HIS A 186 -32.58 24.48 -5.99
C HIS A 186 -32.63 25.83 -5.27
N ILE A 187 -31.63 26.71 -5.45
CA ILE A 187 -31.56 28.04 -4.83
C ILE A 187 -32.12 29.12 -5.73
N LYS A 188 -32.48 28.84 -6.97
CA LYS A 188 -32.94 29.80 -8.00
C LYS A 188 -34.04 30.75 -7.54
N ASN A 189 -34.88 30.31 -6.60
CA ASN A 189 -35.93 31.12 -6.00
C ASN A 189 -35.45 32.05 -4.86
N ALA A 190 -34.20 31.89 -4.39
CA ALA A 190 -33.63 32.63 -3.26
C ALA A 190 -32.52 33.62 -3.65
N MET A 191 -31.91 33.45 -4.82
CA MET A 191 -30.83 34.31 -5.34
C MET A 191 -31.08 34.66 -6.81
N ASN A 192 -31.02 35.93 -7.16
CA ASN A 192 -31.02 36.42 -8.55
C ASN A 192 -29.69 36.06 -9.21
N LEU A 193 -29.53 34.80 -9.59
CA LEU A 193 -28.36 34.36 -10.39
C LEU A 193 -28.48 34.96 -11.80
N LEU A 194 -27.42 35.64 -12.22
CA LEU A 194 -27.37 36.26 -13.54
C LEU A 194 -27.45 35.17 -14.63
N PRO A 195 -28.34 35.30 -15.64
CA PRO A 195 -28.45 34.35 -16.75
C PRO A 195 -27.10 34.02 -17.39
N PHE A 196 -26.18 34.98 -17.48
CA PHE A 196 -24.83 34.83 -18.00
C PHE A 196 -24.00 33.76 -17.27
N GLN A 197 -24.16 33.60 -15.96
CA GLN A 197 -23.42 32.58 -15.21
C GLN A 197 -23.87 31.17 -15.57
N MET A 198 -25.16 30.97 -15.82
CA MET A 198 -25.73 29.70 -16.25
C MET A 198 -25.27 29.35 -17.67
N ASP A 199 -25.25 30.32 -18.57
CA ASP A 199 -24.76 30.13 -19.95
C ASP A 199 -23.28 29.78 -19.98
N LEU A 200 -22.47 30.41 -19.14
CA LEU A 200 -21.04 30.11 -19.01
C LEU A 200 -20.78 28.67 -18.50
N GLN A 201 -21.58 28.25 -17.52
CA GLN A 201 -21.48 26.88 -16.99
C GLN A 201 -21.90 25.84 -18.05
N GLY A 202 -22.98 26.09 -18.78
CA GLY A 202 -23.41 25.26 -19.91
C GLY A 202 -22.33 25.14 -20.99
N TYR A 203 -21.68 26.25 -21.34
CA TYR A 203 -20.56 26.25 -22.27
C TYR A 203 -19.36 25.47 -21.76
N GLN A 204 -19.01 25.64 -20.49
CA GLN A 204 -17.92 24.82 -19.86
C GLN A 204 -18.23 23.33 -19.90
N MET A 205 -19.47 22.94 -19.59
CA MET A 205 -19.92 21.56 -19.65
C MET A 205 -19.76 20.98 -21.08
N GLN A 206 -20.20 21.69 -22.09
CA GLN A 206 -20.02 21.27 -23.49
C GLN A 206 -18.55 21.10 -23.87
N ARG A 207 -17.67 21.99 -23.44
CA ARG A 207 -16.23 21.86 -23.69
C ARG A 207 -15.63 20.63 -23.03
N LEU A 208 -16.02 20.33 -21.81
CA LEU A 208 -15.58 19.09 -21.11
C LEU A 208 -16.04 17.84 -21.88
N ASP A 209 -17.31 17.80 -22.30
CA ASP A 209 -17.86 16.68 -23.08
C ASP A 209 -17.15 16.51 -24.42
N GLN A 210 -16.93 17.61 -25.14
CA GLN A 210 -16.20 17.56 -26.42
C GLN A 210 -14.78 17.00 -26.21
N ARG A 211 -14.07 17.43 -25.16
CA ARG A 211 -12.72 16.94 -24.89
C ARG A 211 -12.71 15.47 -24.49
N ILE A 212 -13.62 15.03 -23.63
CA ILE A 212 -13.78 13.62 -23.26
C ILE A 212 -14.06 12.77 -24.52
N HIS A 213 -14.93 13.25 -25.40
CA HIS A 213 -15.27 12.55 -26.64
C HIS A 213 -14.11 12.47 -27.63
N GLN A 214 -13.26 13.53 -27.70
CA GLN A 214 -12.05 13.55 -28.53
C GLN A 214 -11.02 12.54 -28.09
N ILE A 215 -10.82 12.36 -26.78
CA ILE A 215 -9.87 11.37 -26.25
C ILE A 215 -10.41 9.95 -26.46
N GLY A 216 -11.73 9.77 -26.35
CA GLY A 216 -12.41 8.47 -26.47
C GLY A 216 -12.27 7.60 -25.23
N GLU A 217 -12.78 6.38 -25.30
CA GLU A 217 -12.65 5.40 -24.21
C GLU A 217 -11.27 4.73 -24.26
N ILE A 218 -10.68 4.56 -23.08
CA ILE A 218 -9.44 3.80 -22.89
C ILE A 218 -9.79 2.61 -22.02
N SER A 219 -9.56 1.40 -22.54
CA SER A 219 -9.85 0.15 -21.85
C SER A 219 -8.59 -0.46 -21.21
N ASP A 220 -8.79 -1.32 -20.22
CA ASP A 220 -7.70 -2.13 -19.65
C ASP A 220 -6.98 -2.93 -20.73
N SER A 221 -7.72 -3.45 -21.74
CA SER A 221 -7.15 -4.23 -22.84
C SER A 221 -6.19 -3.42 -23.72
N ASP A 222 -6.49 -2.14 -23.97
CA ASP A 222 -5.62 -1.26 -24.78
C ASP A 222 -4.27 -1.06 -24.10
N ALA A 223 -4.29 -0.80 -22.80
CA ALA A 223 -3.06 -0.64 -22.03
C ALA A 223 -2.29 -1.95 -21.89
N LEU A 224 -2.99 -3.05 -21.62
CA LEU A 224 -2.38 -4.36 -21.47
C LEU A 224 -1.75 -4.91 -22.75
N GLN A 225 -2.23 -4.51 -23.95
CA GLN A 225 -1.60 -4.86 -25.22
C GLN A 225 -0.22 -4.22 -25.42
N LEU A 226 0.04 -3.08 -24.77
CA LEU A 226 1.32 -2.39 -24.82
C LEU A 226 2.37 -3.01 -23.88
N LEU A 227 1.96 -3.88 -22.96
CA LEU A 227 2.86 -4.58 -22.07
C LEU A 227 3.52 -5.78 -22.77
N ASP A 228 4.76 -6.07 -22.37
CA ASP A 228 5.40 -7.33 -22.73
C ASP A 228 4.76 -8.46 -21.91
N ARG A 229 4.17 -9.45 -22.61
CA ARG A 229 3.31 -10.46 -21.98
C ARG A 229 3.94 -11.85 -21.90
N ASN A 230 5.18 -12.00 -22.28
CA ASN A 230 5.82 -13.30 -22.14
C ASN A 230 6.18 -13.56 -20.68
N GLU A 231 5.26 -14.24 -19.96
CA GLU A 231 5.46 -14.59 -18.54
C GLU A 231 6.68 -15.46 -18.36
N GLU A 232 6.85 -16.45 -19.21
CA GLU A 232 7.96 -17.40 -19.17
C GLU A 232 9.30 -16.66 -19.24
N GLU A 233 9.48 -15.78 -20.22
CA GLU A 233 10.69 -14.96 -20.32
C GLU A 233 10.88 -14.05 -19.12
N PHE A 234 9.79 -13.52 -18.56
CA PHE A 234 9.87 -12.64 -17.41
C PHE A 234 10.29 -13.38 -16.12
N TYR A 235 9.69 -14.54 -15.84
CA TYR A 235 10.08 -15.35 -14.69
C TYR A 235 11.50 -15.92 -14.84
N GLN A 236 11.89 -16.29 -16.06
CA GLN A 236 13.28 -16.64 -16.39
C GLN A 236 14.23 -15.47 -16.08
N TYR A 237 13.88 -14.27 -16.51
CA TYR A 237 14.65 -13.06 -16.20
C TYR A 237 14.77 -12.86 -14.69
N LEU A 238 13.66 -12.92 -13.95
CA LEU A 238 13.67 -12.77 -12.49
C LEU A 238 14.60 -13.80 -11.84
N PHE A 239 14.52 -15.06 -12.24
CA PHE A 239 15.34 -16.12 -11.68
C PHE A 239 16.85 -15.86 -11.87
N TYR A 240 17.29 -15.67 -13.10
CA TYR A 240 18.70 -15.50 -13.40
C TYR A 240 19.26 -14.15 -12.94
N THR A 241 18.48 -13.10 -13.03
CA THR A 241 18.89 -11.78 -12.53
C THR A 241 19.00 -11.78 -11.02
N SER A 242 18.03 -12.35 -10.31
CA SER A 242 18.10 -12.52 -8.85
C SER A 242 19.31 -13.34 -8.42
N ALA A 243 19.56 -14.47 -9.06
CA ALA A 243 20.73 -15.28 -8.78
C ALA A 243 22.04 -14.51 -9.01
N ARG A 244 22.11 -13.68 -10.05
CA ARG A 244 23.26 -12.79 -10.33
C ARG A 244 23.50 -11.80 -9.19
N TYR A 245 22.44 -11.15 -8.71
CA TYR A 245 22.52 -10.22 -7.57
C TYR A 245 23.08 -10.92 -6.33
N ILE A 246 22.56 -12.08 -5.97
CA ILE A 246 23.02 -12.84 -4.78
C ILE A 246 24.48 -13.30 -4.94
N LYS A 247 24.88 -13.77 -6.14
CA LYS A 247 26.28 -14.18 -6.39
C LYS A 247 27.28 -13.03 -6.23
N THR A 248 26.87 -11.79 -6.42
CA THR A 248 27.71 -10.61 -6.18
C THR A 248 28.25 -10.58 -4.75
N LEU A 249 27.56 -11.21 -3.78
CA LEU A 249 28.01 -11.29 -2.38
C LEU A 249 29.37 -11.99 -2.21
N GLU A 250 29.77 -12.83 -3.17
CA GLU A 250 31.06 -13.52 -3.12
C GLU A 250 32.25 -12.63 -3.56
N GLU A 251 31.99 -11.44 -4.07
CA GLU A 251 33.07 -10.50 -4.44
C GLU A 251 33.85 -10.01 -3.21
N PRO A 252 35.15 -9.71 -3.36
CA PRO A 252 36.04 -9.29 -2.25
C PRO A 252 35.53 -8.10 -1.43
N LYS A 253 34.83 -7.16 -2.07
CA LYS A 253 34.29 -5.96 -1.41
C LYS A 253 33.24 -6.26 -0.33
N TYR A 254 32.69 -7.48 -0.26
CA TYR A 254 31.72 -7.92 0.75
C TYR A 254 32.36 -8.80 1.84
N GLN A 255 33.68 -8.84 1.95
CA GLN A 255 34.37 -9.69 2.92
C GLN A 255 33.90 -9.40 4.37
N GLU A 256 33.83 -8.13 4.79
CA GLU A 256 33.33 -7.74 6.12
C GLU A 256 31.91 -8.29 6.39
N LEU A 257 31.03 -8.23 5.41
CA LEU A 257 29.68 -8.78 5.54
C LEU A 257 29.69 -10.31 5.64
N ARG A 258 30.48 -10.98 4.80
CA ARG A 258 30.60 -12.46 4.87
C ARG A 258 31.16 -12.91 6.20
N GLU A 259 32.16 -12.25 6.75
CA GLU A 259 32.71 -12.55 8.09
C GLU A 259 31.61 -12.47 9.17
N ILE A 260 30.71 -11.49 9.09
CA ILE A 260 29.55 -11.42 9.99
C ILE A 260 28.59 -12.60 9.74
N LEU A 261 28.27 -12.90 8.48
CA LEU A 261 27.33 -13.98 8.11
C LEU A 261 27.85 -15.37 8.49
N ASP A 262 29.16 -15.58 8.43
CA ASP A 262 29.82 -16.87 8.61
C ASP A 262 30.51 -16.98 10.00
N SER A 263 30.34 -16.03 10.91
CA SER A 263 31.09 -15.91 12.18
C SER A 263 30.96 -17.11 13.12
N GLY A 264 29.91 -17.93 12.98
CA GLY A 264 29.64 -19.05 13.89
C GLY A 264 29.32 -18.64 15.34
N GLU A 265 29.14 -17.34 15.59
CA GLU A 265 28.78 -16.81 16.90
C GLU A 265 27.30 -17.07 17.26
N ASN A 266 26.96 -16.81 18.52
CA ASN A 266 25.55 -16.81 18.93
C ASN A 266 24.70 -15.92 17.99
N PRO A 267 23.53 -16.40 17.51
CA PRO A 267 22.68 -15.67 16.59
C PRO A 267 22.33 -14.24 17.02
N GLU A 268 22.30 -13.97 18.33
CA GLU A 268 22.03 -12.63 18.83
C GLU A 268 23.24 -11.70 18.64
N THR A 269 24.46 -12.18 18.93
CA THR A 269 25.72 -11.44 18.72
C THR A 269 25.91 -11.14 17.23
N GLN A 270 25.68 -12.13 16.38
CA GLN A 270 25.74 -11.99 14.93
C GLN A 270 24.73 -10.95 14.41
N ALA A 271 23.49 -10.96 14.90
CA ALA A 271 22.48 -9.98 14.53
C ALA A 271 22.82 -8.56 15.01
N ARG A 272 23.46 -8.42 16.17
CA ARG A 272 23.96 -7.12 16.64
C ARG A 272 25.12 -6.61 15.77
N ALA A 273 26.04 -7.47 15.37
CA ALA A 273 27.12 -7.13 14.44
C ALA A 273 26.57 -6.68 13.08
N PHE A 274 25.56 -7.41 12.55
CA PHE A 274 24.87 -7.04 11.32
C PHE A 274 24.17 -5.67 11.45
N ASN A 275 23.46 -5.42 12.54
CA ASN A 275 22.85 -4.10 12.78
C ASN A 275 23.89 -2.97 12.83
N LYS A 276 25.05 -3.20 13.46
CA LYS A 276 26.15 -2.23 13.49
C LYS A 276 26.72 -1.99 12.08
N TYR A 277 26.85 -3.04 11.27
CA TYR A 277 27.24 -2.93 9.88
C TYR A 277 26.27 -2.06 9.08
N MET A 278 24.96 -2.26 9.28
CA MET A 278 23.88 -1.53 8.61
C MET A 278 23.72 -0.08 9.03
N GLN A 279 24.29 0.36 10.14
CA GLN A 279 24.25 1.78 10.54
C GLN A 279 25.08 2.69 9.64
N LYS A 280 26.07 2.14 8.93
CA LYS A 280 26.93 2.90 8.02
C LYS A 280 26.29 3.00 6.64
N SER A 281 26.03 4.22 6.16
CA SER A 281 25.43 4.46 4.85
C SER A 281 26.20 3.80 3.68
N GLU A 282 27.52 3.78 3.74
CA GLU A 282 28.36 3.10 2.72
C GLU A 282 28.06 1.61 2.65
N ASN A 283 27.87 0.97 3.79
CA ASN A 283 27.57 -0.46 3.87
C ASN A 283 26.15 -0.74 3.35
N VAL A 284 25.18 0.15 3.64
CA VAL A 284 23.84 0.08 3.04
C VAL A 284 23.91 0.17 1.52
N LYS A 285 24.64 1.14 0.98
CA LYS A 285 24.87 1.30 -0.47
C LYS A 285 25.55 0.09 -1.11
N LYS A 286 26.48 -0.55 -0.40
CA LYS A 286 27.10 -1.83 -0.85
C LYS A 286 26.05 -2.94 -0.84
N LEU A 287 25.30 -3.10 0.25
CA LEU A 287 24.29 -4.15 0.39
C LEU A 287 23.19 -4.04 -0.67
N GLN A 288 22.76 -2.85 -1.02
CA GLN A 288 21.76 -2.60 -2.08
C GLN A 288 22.15 -3.14 -3.45
N ARG A 289 23.44 -3.33 -3.71
CA ARG A 289 23.92 -3.98 -4.96
C ARG A 289 23.67 -5.49 -4.97
N VAL A 290 23.39 -6.08 -3.81
CA VAL A 290 23.02 -7.50 -3.64
C VAL A 290 21.52 -7.60 -3.35
N PHE A 291 21.01 -6.75 -2.47
CA PHE A 291 19.62 -6.68 -2.03
C PHE A 291 19.06 -5.27 -2.27
N PRO A 292 18.64 -4.97 -3.50
CA PRO A 292 18.11 -3.64 -3.84
C PRO A 292 16.79 -3.31 -3.17
N ILE A 293 16.08 -4.32 -2.64
CA ILE A 293 14.80 -4.17 -1.96
C ILE A 293 14.97 -4.48 -0.48
N ILE A 294 14.73 -3.48 0.36
CA ILE A 294 14.73 -3.64 1.83
C ILE A 294 13.33 -3.34 2.35
N ILE A 295 12.85 -4.23 3.21
CA ILE A 295 11.51 -4.19 3.80
C ILE A 295 11.64 -4.06 5.31
N THR A 296 10.95 -3.08 5.93
CA THR A 296 11.05 -2.84 7.37
C THR A 296 9.83 -2.11 7.94
N THR A 297 9.70 -2.04 9.26
CA THR A 297 8.72 -1.11 9.88
C THR A 297 9.23 0.32 9.85
N CYS A 298 8.31 1.31 9.83
CA CYS A 298 8.68 2.72 9.83
C CYS A 298 9.68 3.06 10.96
N ILE A 299 9.42 2.57 12.16
CA ILE A 299 10.31 2.83 13.30
C ILE A 299 11.67 2.15 13.13
N SER A 300 11.73 0.94 12.59
CA SER A 300 13.00 0.20 12.45
C SER A 300 13.89 0.75 11.33
N ALA A 301 13.36 1.56 10.43
CA ALA A 301 14.11 2.19 9.35
C ALA A 301 15.27 3.07 9.87
N HIS A 302 15.22 3.55 11.14
CA HIS A 302 16.33 4.30 11.73
C HIS A 302 17.65 3.50 11.86
N LYS A 303 17.58 2.17 11.77
CA LYS A 303 18.76 1.29 11.81
C LYS A 303 19.46 1.13 10.46
N ILE A 304 18.90 1.71 9.40
CA ILE A 304 19.37 1.59 8.04
C ILE A 304 20.07 2.88 7.64
N GLY A 305 21.39 2.91 7.82
CA GLY A 305 22.24 4.06 7.50
C GLY A 305 21.90 5.33 8.27
N GLU A 306 22.59 6.38 7.93
CA GLU A 306 22.32 7.75 8.41
C GLU A 306 21.00 8.29 7.84
N PRO A 307 20.43 9.37 8.44
CA PRO A 307 19.21 10.00 7.93
C PRO A 307 19.46 10.83 6.66
N GLU A 308 19.81 10.16 5.59
CA GLU A 308 20.10 10.74 4.27
C GLU A 308 19.42 9.91 3.17
N PRO A 309 19.27 10.42 1.94
CA PRO A 309 18.73 9.67 0.82
C PRO A 309 19.65 8.50 0.45
N LEU A 310 19.18 7.29 0.72
CA LEU A 310 19.90 6.04 0.48
C LEU A 310 19.26 5.18 -0.62
N PHE A 311 17.96 5.35 -0.81
CA PHE A 311 17.16 4.59 -1.77
C PHE A 311 16.61 5.50 -2.86
N ASP A 312 16.48 4.97 -4.07
CA ASP A 312 15.83 5.70 -5.16
C ASP A 312 14.35 5.96 -4.87
N MET A 313 13.69 5.05 -4.11
CA MET A 313 12.28 5.13 -3.79
C MET A 313 11.98 4.58 -2.39
N THR A 314 11.17 5.32 -1.63
CA THR A 314 10.47 4.81 -0.45
C THR A 314 9.01 4.55 -0.81
N ILE A 315 8.51 3.36 -0.48
CA ILE A 315 7.09 2.99 -0.58
C ILE A 315 6.57 2.79 0.84
N MET A 316 5.48 3.47 1.18
CA MET A 316 4.81 3.28 2.47
C MET A 316 3.41 2.75 2.27
N ASP A 317 3.11 1.59 2.87
CA ASP A 317 1.78 1.02 2.91
C ASP A 317 1.05 1.39 4.20
N GLU A 318 -0.28 1.38 4.13
CA GLU A 318 -1.17 1.81 5.22
C GLU A 318 -0.81 3.20 5.77
N ALA A 319 -0.40 4.11 4.87
CA ALA A 319 0.06 5.46 5.24
C ALA A 319 -1.02 6.30 5.93
N SER A 320 -2.29 5.99 5.73
CA SER A 320 -3.41 6.59 6.46
C SER A 320 -3.45 6.23 7.96
N GLN A 321 -2.75 5.15 8.37
CA GLN A 321 -2.61 4.72 9.76
C GLN A 321 -1.26 5.10 10.36
N CYS A 322 -0.34 5.63 9.57
CA CYS A 322 0.99 6.01 10.02
C CYS A 322 0.95 7.42 10.60
N ASN A 323 1.45 7.58 11.83
CA ASN A 323 1.59 8.92 12.41
C ASN A 323 2.72 9.71 11.73
N VAL A 324 2.60 11.02 11.76
CA VAL A 324 3.49 11.94 11.04
C VAL A 324 4.96 11.77 11.45
N ALA A 325 5.24 11.70 12.75
CA ALA A 325 6.61 11.72 13.26
C ALA A 325 7.42 10.46 12.87
N ILE A 326 6.84 9.25 13.10
CA ILE A 326 7.52 7.98 12.80
C ILE A 326 7.69 7.79 11.30
N SER A 327 6.74 8.30 10.51
CA SER A 327 6.76 8.17 9.06
C SER A 327 7.91 8.93 8.39
N LEU A 328 8.38 10.01 8.98
CA LEU A 328 9.52 10.76 8.45
C LEU A 328 10.81 9.92 8.42
N VAL A 329 10.93 8.92 9.31
CA VAL A 329 12.13 8.08 9.37
C VAL A 329 12.43 7.34 8.06
N PRO A 330 11.49 6.60 7.45
CA PRO A 330 11.71 6.03 6.11
C PRO A 330 11.68 7.07 4.99
N ILE A 331 10.89 8.15 5.09
CA ILE A 331 10.72 9.15 4.03
C ILE A 331 12.02 9.86 3.71
N ILE A 332 12.78 10.29 4.72
CA ILE A 332 14.07 10.99 4.51
C ILE A 332 15.14 10.11 3.83
N ARG A 333 14.92 8.80 3.74
CA ARG A 333 15.84 7.83 3.13
C ARG A 333 15.57 7.58 1.65
N GLY A 334 14.54 8.15 1.07
CA GLY A 334 14.19 7.99 -0.34
C GLY A 334 14.26 9.26 -1.15
N GLU A 335 14.75 9.15 -2.38
CA GLU A 335 14.69 10.25 -3.36
C GLU A 335 13.28 10.48 -3.90
N LYS A 336 12.48 9.40 -3.96
CA LYS A 336 11.07 9.41 -4.33
C LYS A 336 10.23 8.80 -3.22
N LEU A 337 8.94 9.14 -3.20
CA LEU A 337 7.98 8.64 -2.23
C LEU A 337 6.69 8.18 -2.90
N MET A 338 6.28 6.96 -2.62
CA MET A 338 4.96 6.44 -2.92
C MET A 338 4.21 6.20 -1.60
N LEU A 339 3.14 6.92 -1.36
CA LEU A 339 2.24 6.69 -0.23
C LEU A 339 1.01 5.91 -0.69
N VAL A 340 0.78 4.77 -0.08
CA VAL A 340 -0.41 3.94 -0.30
C VAL A 340 -1.23 3.91 0.97
N GLY A 341 -2.51 4.24 0.89
CA GLY A 341 -3.38 4.28 2.05
C GLY A 341 -4.81 4.58 1.65
N ASP A 342 -5.65 4.78 2.65
CA ASP A 342 -7.04 5.18 2.44
C ASP A 342 -7.47 6.15 3.54
N PRO A 343 -7.58 7.45 3.24
CA PRO A 343 -7.93 8.46 4.22
C PRO A 343 -9.36 8.33 4.76
N GLN A 344 -10.20 7.48 4.16
CA GLN A 344 -11.55 7.17 4.63
C GLN A 344 -11.57 6.04 5.68
N GLN A 345 -10.45 5.32 5.84
CA GLN A 345 -10.29 4.31 6.88
C GLN A 345 -9.80 4.92 8.21
N LEU A 346 -9.57 4.06 9.20
CA LEU A 346 -9.19 4.47 10.54
C LEU A 346 -7.89 5.30 10.56
N ASN A 347 -7.90 6.36 11.35
CA ASN A 347 -6.70 7.17 11.59
C ASN A 347 -5.73 6.44 12.54
N PRO A 348 -4.47 6.93 12.66
CA PRO A 348 -3.52 6.42 13.62
C PRO A 348 -4.07 6.45 15.05
N VAL A 349 -3.81 5.40 15.82
CA VAL A 349 -4.13 5.37 17.25
C VAL A 349 -3.07 6.19 18.00
N ILE A 350 -3.46 7.30 18.59
CA ILE A 350 -2.57 8.22 19.29
C ILE A 350 -2.91 8.27 20.77
N LEU A 351 -1.96 7.88 21.61
CA LEU A 351 -2.12 7.87 23.07
C LEU A 351 -1.88 9.25 23.71
N LEU A 352 -1.32 10.21 22.98
CA LEU A 352 -1.07 11.57 23.47
C LEU A 352 -2.40 12.27 23.80
N GLY A 353 -2.57 12.74 25.04
CA GLY A 353 -3.76 13.46 25.46
C GLY A 353 -3.98 14.77 24.69
N GLU A 354 -5.23 15.11 24.39
CA GLU A 354 -5.57 16.27 23.57
C GLU A 354 -5.07 17.61 24.15
N LEU A 355 -5.18 17.78 25.48
CA LEU A 355 -4.70 19.00 26.14
C LEU A 355 -3.19 19.18 26.01
N ILE A 356 -2.43 18.07 26.08
CA ILE A 356 -0.97 18.11 25.91
C ILE A 356 -0.64 18.42 24.45
N ASN A 357 -1.28 17.78 23.51
CA ASN A 357 -1.12 18.06 22.08
C ASN A 357 -1.37 19.53 21.75
N ARG A 358 -2.47 20.10 22.24
CA ARG A 358 -2.82 21.51 22.04
C ARG A 358 -1.79 22.46 22.63
N LYS A 359 -1.28 22.17 23.85
CA LYS A 359 -0.20 22.95 24.49
C LYS A 359 1.08 22.91 23.68
N LEU A 360 1.50 21.73 23.21
CA LEU A 360 2.71 21.56 22.40
C LEU A 360 2.59 22.27 21.05
N ARG A 361 1.46 22.12 20.37
CA ARG A 361 1.22 22.81 19.10
C ARG A 361 1.32 24.33 19.24
N ARG A 362 0.70 24.90 20.28
CA ARG A 362 0.80 26.35 20.56
C ARG A 362 2.21 26.78 20.90
N ARG A 363 2.91 26.00 21.73
CA ARG A 363 4.28 26.31 22.15
C ARG A 363 5.27 26.33 21.00
N TYR A 364 5.12 25.40 20.05
CA TYR A 364 6.04 25.22 18.91
C TYR A 364 5.47 25.73 17.59
N HIS A 365 4.36 26.44 17.60
CA HIS A 365 3.70 26.99 16.41
C HIS A 365 3.43 25.94 15.31
N VAL A 366 3.05 24.73 15.71
CA VAL A 366 2.77 23.62 14.78
C VAL A 366 1.42 23.87 14.09
N ALA A 367 1.43 23.98 12.77
CA ALA A 367 0.25 24.22 11.95
C ALA A 367 -0.73 23.02 11.98
N GLU A 368 -1.95 23.21 11.47
CA GLU A 368 -3.03 22.22 11.64
C GLU A 368 -2.80 20.97 10.79
N GLU A 369 -2.19 21.10 9.63
CA GLU A 369 -1.83 20.02 8.73
C GLU A 369 -0.85 19.01 9.36
N TYR A 370 -0.09 19.44 10.38
CA TYR A 370 0.84 18.59 11.14
C TYR A 370 0.29 18.15 12.50
N ASP A 371 -1.02 18.34 12.75
CA ASP A 371 -1.61 17.92 14.01
C ASP A 371 -1.47 16.41 14.20
N TYR A 372 -0.57 16.02 15.11
CA TYR A 372 -0.20 14.64 15.39
C TYR A 372 -1.38 13.73 15.75
N ARG A 373 -2.44 14.28 16.36
CA ARG A 373 -3.62 13.50 16.75
C ARG A 373 -4.65 13.38 15.66
N LYS A 374 -4.76 14.37 14.77
CA LYS A 374 -5.81 14.46 13.77
C LYS A 374 -5.39 13.86 12.43
N ASN A 375 -4.09 13.96 12.11
CA ASN A 375 -3.58 13.66 10.78
C ASN A 375 -2.68 12.42 10.77
N SER A 376 -2.86 11.62 9.73
CA SER A 376 -1.88 10.63 9.30
C SER A 376 -0.86 11.30 8.37
N ILE A 377 0.25 10.61 8.12
CA ILE A 377 1.23 11.09 7.12
C ILE A 377 0.58 11.27 5.74
N TYR A 378 -0.36 10.39 5.37
CA TYR A 378 -1.10 10.48 4.10
C TYR A 378 -1.88 11.79 4.00
N LYS A 379 -2.68 12.11 5.02
CA LYS A 379 -3.46 13.37 5.08
C LYS A 379 -2.57 14.61 5.11
N THR A 380 -1.47 14.56 5.85
CA THR A 380 -0.50 15.66 5.89
C THR A 380 0.08 15.96 4.52
N TYR A 381 0.49 14.94 3.77
CA TYR A 381 0.99 15.15 2.40
C TYR A 381 -0.07 15.71 1.45
N LEU A 382 -1.29 15.20 1.50
CA LEU A 382 -2.38 15.75 0.68
C LEU A 382 -2.71 17.21 1.02
N ALA A 383 -2.50 17.62 2.27
CA ALA A 383 -2.71 19.02 2.70
C ALA A 383 -1.54 19.93 2.29
N CYS A 384 -0.30 19.43 2.29
CA CYS A 384 0.91 20.23 2.03
C CYS A 384 1.31 20.25 0.55
N ASP A 385 1.02 19.19 -0.20
CA ASP A 385 1.36 19.06 -1.63
C ASP A 385 0.15 19.34 -2.52
N ALA A 386 0.12 20.53 -3.10
CA ALA A 386 -0.93 20.95 -4.04
C ALA A 386 -0.59 20.59 -5.52
N VAL A 387 0.54 19.91 -5.76
CA VAL A 387 1.08 19.71 -7.11
C VAL A 387 0.88 18.30 -7.63
N SER A 388 0.97 17.30 -6.75
CA SER A 388 0.88 15.90 -7.12
C SER A 388 -0.56 15.41 -7.08
N ASP A 389 -0.91 14.54 -8.03
CA ASP A 389 -2.24 13.97 -8.12
C ASP A 389 -2.35 12.68 -7.29
N GLU A 390 -3.55 12.40 -6.79
CA GLU A 390 -3.90 11.16 -6.12
C GLU A 390 -4.56 10.20 -7.12
N VAL A 391 -4.13 8.95 -7.13
CA VAL A 391 -4.76 7.89 -7.92
C VAL A 391 -5.68 7.07 -7.01
N LEU A 392 -6.99 7.08 -7.31
CA LEU A 392 -7.97 6.22 -6.65
C LEU A 392 -8.03 4.86 -7.35
N LEU A 393 -7.79 3.77 -6.63
CA LEU A 393 -8.05 2.42 -7.11
C LEU A 393 -9.54 2.13 -7.01
N ARG A 394 -10.24 2.11 -8.15
CA ARG A 394 -11.72 2.05 -8.16
C ARG A 394 -12.30 0.64 -8.23
N SER A 395 -11.56 -0.32 -8.78
CA SER A 395 -12.09 -1.68 -8.98
C SER A 395 -12.01 -2.48 -7.69
N HIS A 396 -13.17 -2.83 -7.13
CA HIS A 396 -13.31 -3.62 -5.90
C HIS A 396 -13.55 -5.09 -6.21
N TYR A 397 -12.74 -5.98 -5.65
CA TYR A 397 -12.72 -7.42 -5.97
C TYR A 397 -13.08 -8.34 -4.80
N ARG A 398 -13.24 -7.81 -3.58
CA ARG A 398 -13.34 -8.60 -2.34
C ARG A 398 -14.77 -8.97 -2.00
N CYS A 399 -15.58 -7.99 -1.64
CA CYS A 399 -16.90 -8.21 -1.05
C CYS A 399 -18.02 -8.25 -2.08
N ASN A 400 -19.15 -8.87 -1.69
CA ASN A 400 -20.40 -8.74 -2.41
C ASN A 400 -20.83 -7.27 -2.53
N ARG A 401 -21.61 -6.97 -3.59
CA ARG A 401 -22.13 -5.64 -3.90
C ARG A 401 -22.88 -5.01 -2.73
N GLU A 402 -23.69 -5.78 -2.01
CA GLU A 402 -24.49 -5.28 -0.90
C GLU A 402 -23.63 -4.88 0.29
N ILE A 403 -22.54 -5.63 0.58
CA ILE A 403 -21.60 -5.30 1.65
C ILE A 403 -20.87 -3.99 1.36
N ILE A 404 -20.26 -3.86 0.17
CA ILE A 404 -19.47 -2.68 -0.15
C ILE A 404 -20.32 -1.48 -0.58
N GLY A 405 -21.57 -1.71 -1.00
CA GLY A 405 -22.45 -0.67 -1.55
C GLY A 405 -22.70 0.49 -0.59
N PHE A 406 -22.90 0.20 0.69
CA PHE A 406 -23.02 1.22 1.72
C PHE A 406 -21.77 2.09 1.81
N ASN A 407 -20.60 1.45 1.91
CA ASN A 407 -19.32 2.16 2.01
C ASN A 407 -19.01 2.95 0.73
N ASN A 408 -19.31 2.38 -0.43
CA ASN A 408 -19.14 3.06 -1.72
C ASN A 408 -19.94 4.36 -1.77
N LYS A 409 -21.21 4.30 -1.39
CA LYS A 409 -22.09 5.50 -1.37
C LYS A 409 -21.63 6.52 -0.32
N LYS A 410 -21.28 6.07 0.89
CA LYS A 410 -21.03 6.97 2.03
C LYS A 410 -19.64 7.59 2.02
N TYR A 411 -18.61 6.83 1.62
CA TYR A 411 -17.20 7.22 1.77
C TYR A 411 -16.47 7.44 0.45
N TYR A 412 -16.96 6.87 -0.66
CA TYR A 412 -16.27 6.93 -1.95
C TYR A 412 -17.10 7.58 -3.06
N ASN A 413 -18.19 8.28 -2.70
CA ASN A 413 -19.05 9.00 -3.63
C ASN A 413 -19.53 8.11 -4.81
N SER A 414 -19.78 6.83 -4.55
CA SER A 414 -20.16 5.83 -5.57
C SER A 414 -19.13 5.63 -6.69
N LYS A 415 -17.85 6.02 -6.48
CA LYS A 415 -16.79 5.91 -7.49
C LYS A 415 -16.23 4.50 -7.64
N LEU A 416 -16.49 3.58 -6.68
CA LEU A 416 -16.00 2.21 -6.76
C LEU A 416 -16.79 1.38 -7.78
N GLN A 417 -16.07 0.65 -8.61
CA GLN A 417 -16.59 -0.33 -9.56
C GLN A 417 -16.54 -1.71 -8.91
N ILE A 418 -17.69 -2.35 -8.76
CA ILE A 418 -17.77 -3.63 -8.05
C ILE A 418 -17.53 -4.75 -9.05
N CYS A 419 -16.33 -5.34 -8.99
CA CYS A 419 -15.85 -6.41 -9.86
C CYS A 419 -15.78 -7.77 -9.12
N SER A 420 -16.29 -7.85 -7.90
CA SER A 420 -16.32 -9.10 -7.13
C SER A 420 -17.19 -10.15 -7.80
N LYS A 421 -16.77 -11.42 -7.71
CA LYS A 421 -17.48 -12.57 -8.27
C LYS A 421 -18.35 -13.30 -7.24
N SER A 422 -18.47 -12.74 -6.03
CA SER A 422 -19.28 -13.34 -4.98
C SER A 422 -20.73 -13.48 -5.44
N LYS A 423 -21.27 -14.69 -5.32
CA LYS A 423 -22.64 -15.04 -5.66
C LYS A 423 -23.46 -15.44 -4.41
N GLU A 424 -22.96 -15.10 -3.23
CA GLU A 424 -23.68 -15.37 -1.99
C GLU A 424 -25.07 -14.72 -2.08
N PRO A 425 -26.16 -15.49 -1.91
CA PRO A 425 -27.52 -14.98 -2.09
C PRO A 425 -27.93 -14.02 -0.95
N GLU A 426 -27.43 -14.23 0.26
CA GLU A 426 -27.69 -13.41 1.44
C GLU A 426 -26.37 -12.97 2.08
N PRO A 427 -25.69 -11.98 1.48
CA PRO A 427 -24.37 -11.56 1.95
C PRO A 427 -24.42 -10.72 3.25
N LEU A 428 -25.58 -10.19 3.60
CA LEU A 428 -25.85 -9.46 4.83
C LEU A 428 -27.02 -10.09 5.56
N VAL A 429 -26.75 -10.62 6.73
CA VAL A 429 -27.77 -11.27 7.56
C VAL A 429 -27.84 -10.54 8.90
N TYR A 430 -29.05 -10.24 9.35
CA TYR A 430 -29.32 -9.73 10.68
C TYR A 430 -29.90 -10.83 11.55
N VAL A 431 -29.31 -11.06 12.72
CA VAL A 431 -29.77 -12.02 13.71
C VAL A 431 -30.18 -11.27 14.97
N ASP A 432 -31.47 -11.34 15.30
CA ASP A 432 -32.02 -10.75 16.53
C ASP A 432 -31.83 -11.74 17.69
N VAL A 433 -30.84 -11.42 18.53
CA VAL A 433 -30.52 -12.25 19.70
C VAL A 433 -31.17 -11.65 20.94
N LYS A 434 -32.19 -12.30 21.46
CA LYS A 434 -32.83 -11.91 22.74
C LYS A 434 -31.90 -12.24 23.90
N SER A 435 -31.48 -11.22 24.62
CA SER A 435 -30.63 -11.38 25.79
C SER A 435 -31.22 -10.67 26.99
N ASP A 436 -31.09 -11.30 28.18
CA ASP A 436 -31.38 -10.66 29.44
C ASP A 436 -30.24 -9.64 29.77
N ARG A 437 -30.54 -8.76 30.72
CA ARG A 437 -29.56 -7.76 31.17
C ARG A 437 -28.31 -8.46 31.71
N ALA A 438 -27.19 -8.20 31.12
CA ALA A 438 -25.93 -8.83 31.53
C ALA A 438 -25.43 -8.32 32.89
N GLU A 439 -24.83 -9.23 33.69
CA GLU A 439 -24.17 -8.85 34.95
C GLU A 439 -22.96 -7.94 34.74
N ILE A 440 -22.22 -8.19 33.65
CA ILE A 440 -21.04 -7.39 33.28
C ILE A 440 -21.45 -6.40 32.17
N LYS A 441 -21.18 -5.13 32.41
CA LYS A 441 -21.46 -4.07 31.44
C LYS A 441 -20.81 -4.33 30.09
N ASN A 442 -21.55 -4.08 29.01
CA ASN A 442 -21.10 -4.25 27.62
C ASN A 442 -20.69 -5.70 27.30
N THR A 443 -21.48 -6.66 27.79
CA THR A 443 -21.42 -8.09 27.43
C THR A 443 -22.80 -8.59 27.07
N SER A 444 -22.84 -9.59 26.20
CA SER A 444 -24.05 -10.38 25.87
C SER A 444 -23.61 -11.84 25.72
N PRO A 445 -23.85 -12.66 26.78
CA PRO A 445 -23.58 -14.10 26.70
C PRO A 445 -24.36 -14.78 25.58
N ALA A 446 -25.63 -14.39 25.37
CA ALA A 446 -26.46 -14.94 24.31
C ALA A 446 -25.87 -14.68 22.89
N GLU A 447 -25.34 -13.47 22.63
CA GLU A 447 -24.64 -13.22 21.38
C GLU A 447 -23.36 -14.08 21.27
N ALA A 448 -22.63 -14.30 22.37
CA ALA A 448 -21.45 -15.16 22.36
C ALA A 448 -21.81 -16.62 22.05
N ASP A 449 -22.88 -17.14 22.63
CA ASP A 449 -23.37 -18.49 22.36
C ASP A 449 -23.79 -18.67 20.90
N GLU A 450 -24.48 -17.70 20.32
CA GLU A 450 -24.87 -17.70 18.89
C GLU A 450 -23.67 -17.68 17.98
N VAL A 451 -22.65 -16.86 18.28
CA VAL A 451 -21.37 -16.83 17.56
C VAL A 451 -20.69 -18.19 17.58
N ILE A 452 -20.62 -18.86 18.73
CA ILE A 452 -20.00 -20.18 18.84
C ILE A 452 -20.81 -21.23 18.08
N ALA A 453 -22.15 -21.17 18.16
CA ALA A 453 -23.03 -22.07 17.42
C ALA A 453 -22.82 -21.93 15.90
N TYR A 454 -22.76 -20.71 15.41
CA TYR A 454 -22.50 -20.42 14.00
C TYR A 454 -21.12 -20.97 13.55
N ALA A 455 -20.07 -20.75 14.33
CA ALA A 455 -18.72 -21.21 13.99
C ALA A 455 -18.63 -22.76 13.95
N LYS A 456 -19.31 -23.45 14.85
CA LYS A 456 -19.39 -24.93 14.84
C LYS A 456 -20.10 -25.49 13.60
N GLN A 457 -21.06 -24.76 13.05
CA GLN A 457 -21.80 -25.16 11.85
C GLN A 457 -21.04 -24.85 10.56
N ASN A 458 -20.02 -23.94 10.60
CA ASN A 458 -19.27 -23.46 9.46
C ASN A 458 -17.75 -23.65 9.65
N THR A 459 -17.32 -24.88 9.93
CA THR A 459 -15.93 -25.22 10.25
C THR A 459 -15.00 -25.08 9.06
N ASP A 460 -15.51 -25.07 7.83
CA ASP A 460 -14.80 -24.88 6.58
C ASP A 460 -14.52 -23.40 6.23
N LYS A 461 -15.12 -22.48 6.98
CA LYS A 461 -14.96 -21.02 6.76
C LYS A 461 -14.06 -20.40 7.81
N SER A 462 -13.25 -19.43 7.39
CA SER A 462 -12.52 -18.53 8.27
C SER A 462 -13.46 -17.42 8.77
N ILE A 463 -13.61 -17.30 10.10
CA ILE A 463 -14.61 -16.42 10.72
C ILE A 463 -13.92 -15.41 11.62
N ALA A 464 -14.29 -14.13 11.49
CA ALA A 464 -13.94 -13.09 12.45
C ALA A 464 -15.17 -12.60 13.21
N VAL A 465 -15.00 -12.38 14.51
CA VAL A 465 -15.99 -11.64 15.31
C VAL A 465 -15.43 -10.28 15.65
N ILE A 466 -16.16 -9.25 15.27
CA ILE A 466 -15.82 -7.87 15.60
C ILE A 466 -16.78 -7.37 16.66
N THR A 467 -16.24 -6.83 17.74
CA THR A 467 -17.02 -6.15 18.77
C THR A 467 -16.36 -4.84 19.21
N PRO A 468 -17.14 -3.79 19.49
CA PRO A 468 -16.58 -2.53 19.99
C PRO A 468 -16.14 -2.60 21.46
N PHE A 469 -16.53 -3.64 22.20
CA PHE A 469 -16.36 -3.72 23.64
C PHE A 469 -15.31 -4.76 24.06
N VAL A 470 -14.36 -4.32 24.89
CA VAL A 470 -13.29 -5.19 25.42
C VAL A 470 -13.84 -6.34 26.25
N ASN A 471 -14.91 -6.11 27.05
CA ASN A 471 -15.54 -7.14 27.88
C ASN A 471 -16.20 -8.22 27.02
N GLN A 472 -16.92 -7.83 25.96
CA GLN A 472 -17.53 -8.78 25.01
C GLN A 472 -16.46 -9.59 24.28
N ARG A 473 -15.37 -8.94 23.89
CA ARG A 473 -14.23 -9.63 23.27
C ARG A 473 -13.67 -10.69 24.20
N ALA A 474 -13.41 -10.35 25.46
CA ALA A 474 -12.87 -11.29 26.43
C ALA A 474 -13.81 -12.50 26.65
N LEU A 475 -15.13 -12.26 26.71
CA LEU A 475 -16.13 -13.29 26.83
C LEU A 475 -16.10 -14.26 25.62
N ILE A 476 -16.10 -13.72 24.42
CA ILE A 476 -16.05 -14.53 23.18
C ILE A 476 -14.71 -15.27 23.06
N GLU A 477 -13.56 -14.61 23.35
CA GLU A 477 -12.23 -15.27 23.34
C GLU A 477 -12.15 -16.44 24.34
N GLN A 478 -12.79 -16.30 25.50
CA GLN A 478 -12.89 -17.40 26.46
C GLN A 478 -13.75 -18.55 25.90
N ALA A 479 -14.91 -18.24 25.34
CA ALA A 479 -15.77 -19.23 24.71
C ALA A 479 -15.11 -19.97 23.53
N ILE A 480 -14.33 -19.28 22.72
CA ILE A 480 -13.51 -19.86 21.63
C ILE A 480 -12.54 -20.92 22.20
N LYS A 481 -11.81 -20.58 23.27
CA LYS A 481 -10.85 -21.49 23.92
C LYS A 481 -11.55 -22.72 24.52
N GLU A 482 -12.64 -22.51 25.23
CA GLU A 482 -13.43 -23.61 25.86
C GLU A 482 -14.01 -24.58 24.83
N ASN A 483 -14.33 -24.09 23.62
CA ASN A 483 -14.89 -24.90 22.54
C ASN A 483 -13.83 -25.36 21.51
N HIS A 484 -12.54 -25.06 21.73
CA HIS A 484 -11.42 -25.47 20.86
C HIS A 484 -11.64 -25.12 19.36
N LEU A 485 -12.16 -23.89 19.07
CA LEU A 485 -12.45 -23.45 17.71
C LEU A 485 -11.21 -22.79 17.10
N GLU A 486 -10.67 -23.37 16.02
CA GLU A 486 -9.51 -22.85 15.29
C GLU A 486 -9.92 -21.92 14.14
N ASN A 487 -11.14 -22.08 13.61
CA ASN A 487 -11.64 -21.31 12.48
C ASN A 487 -12.22 -19.94 12.87
N LEU A 488 -12.27 -19.61 14.16
CA LEU A 488 -12.89 -18.42 14.72
C LEU A 488 -11.88 -17.57 15.49
N VAL A 489 -11.84 -16.28 15.16
CA VAL A 489 -11.03 -15.29 15.89
C VAL A 489 -11.90 -14.10 16.31
N CYS A 490 -11.64 -13.52 17.49
CA CYS A 490 -12.37 -12.36 17.98
C CYS A 490 -11.45 -11.18 18.22
N GLY A 491 -11.92 -9.97 17.92
CA GLY A 491 -11.15 -8.75 18.13
C GLY A 491 -11.98 -7.49 18.03
N THR A 492 -11.32 -6.36 18.28
CA THR A 492 -11.86 -5.05 17.96
C THR A 492 -11.61 -4.71 16.50
N VAL A 493 -12.25 -3.67 15.97
CA VAL A 493 -12.08 -3.21 14.58
C VAL A 493 -10.61 -3.00 14.21
N HIS A 494 -9.82 -2.44 15.12
CA HIS A 494 -8.38 -2.21 14.88
C HIS A 494 -7.56 -3.50 14.75
N ALA A 495 -7.99 -4.59 15.39
CA ALA A 495 -7.26 -5.86 15.35
C ALA A 495 -7.34 -6.55 13.99
N PHE A 496 -8.41 -6.31 13.23
CA PHE A 496 -8.66 -6.93 11.92
C PHE A 496 -8.34 -6.03 10.73
N GLN A 497 -7.76 -4.86 10.97
CA GLN A 497 -7.45 -3.94 9.90
C GLN A 497 -6.40 -4.56 8.96
N GLY A 498 -6.73 -4.65 7.68
CA GLY A 498 -5.90 -5.30 6.66
C GLY A 498 -6.08 -6.83 6.54
N ASP A 499 -6.87 -7.46 7.44
CA ASP A 499 -7.17 -8.90 7.38
C ASP A 499 -8.39 -9.19 6.49
N GLU A 500 -8.51 -10.44 6.06
CA GLU A 500 -9.60 -10.95 5.22
C GLU A 500 -10.15 -12.25 5.80
N LYS A 501 -11.47 -12.38 5.87
CA LYS A 501 -12.18 -13.57 6.34
C LYS A 501 -13.35 -13.88 5.43
N ASP A 502 -13.71 -15.15 5.36
CA ASP A 502 -14.87 -15.59 4.59
C ASP A 502 -16.18 -15.03 5.18
N VAL A 503 -16.24 -14.96 6.52
CA VAL A 503 -17.39 -14.43 7.26
C VAL A 503 -16.93 -13.47 8.35
N VAL A 504 -17.65 -12.37 8.47
CA VAL A 504 -17.47 -11.42 9.58
C VAL A 504 -18.78 -11.32 10.36
N LEU A 505 -18.71 -11.64 11.64
CA LEU A 505 -19.82 -11.49 12.60
C LEU A 505 -19.60 -10.19 13.40
N PHE A 506 -20.63 -9.39 13.52
CA PHE A 506 -20.57 -8.16 14.31
C PHE A 506 -21.42 -8.30 15.57
N SER A 507 -20.75 -8.41 16.73
CA SER A 507 -21.41 -8.52 18.03
C SER A 507 -21.51 -7.15 18.68
N THR A 508 -22.73 -6.65 18.79
CA THR A 508 -23.02 -5.30 19.30
C THR A 508 -23.01 -5.20 20.81
N ALA A 509 -23.33 -6.30 21.50
CA ALA A 509 -23.48 -6.38 22.95
C ALA A 509 -24.34 -5.22 23.54
N LEU A 510 -25.36 -4.82 22.79
CA LEU A 510 -26.35 -3.83 23.23
C LEU A 510 -27.41 -4.54 24.04
N SER A 511 -27.30 -4.50 25.37
CA SER A 511 -28.25 -5.06 26.33
C SER A 511 -28.87 -3.99 27.23
#